data_70e6d6f630a1695abfaeaa5f4e8138d4
#
_entry.id   70e6d6f630a1695abfaeaa5f4e8138d4
#
_cell.length_a   1.000
_cell.length_b   1.000
_cell.length_c   1.000
_cell.angle_alpha   90.00
_cell.angle_beta   90.00
_cell.angle_gamma   90.00
#
_symmetry.space_group_name_H-M   'P 1'
#
loop_
_entity.id
_entity.type
_entity.pdbx_description
1 polymer ?
#
loop_
_entity_poly.entity_id
_entity_poly.type
_entity_poly.pdbx_seq_one_letter_code
_entity_poly.pdbx_strand_id
1 'polypeptide(L)'
;MLRSTGPKQLKYEFVCIERLVPKDHLLRKITKFIDFRFIHDKVKDLYCPDNGRPALDPTVLFKMLFLGYLFGIRSERRLIEEIKVNVAYRWFLGFSLEDKIPDASTISQNRRRRFNQSTVYQEIFDEIVVQAIRRKMIDGRTLYTDSTHLKANANKNKFVEAEVAKSTRDYIDELERDVAQDRTDHGKKALKEKNPEPETKTVKQSTTDPESGYMHRDGKPKGFFFLDHRSVDGLHGLITDTYVTPGNVHDSIPYLDRLDRQRERFGFEVESVGLDAGYATTGICKGLEDREIFGVVGYSRFGKNTGQFRRKDFFYDD
;
A
#
# COMPACT_ATOMS: atom_id res chain seq x y z
N MET A 1 31.98 16.69 -41.00
CA MET A 1 31.39 18.00 -41.26
C MET A 1 30.45 18.37 -40.13
N LEU A 2 30.76 19.42 -39.40
CA LEU A 2 29.83 20.00 -38.42
C LEU A 2 28.75 20.77 -39.20
N ARG A 3 27.48 20.37 -39.07
CA ARG A 3 26.34 21.12 -39.60
C ARG A 3 25.91 22.16 -38.57
N SER A 4 25.90 23.43 -38.93
CA SER A 4 25.24 24.46 -38.12
C SER A 4 23.72 24.32 -38.28
N THR A 5 22.99 24.36 -37.15
CA THR A 5 21.53 24.46 -37.18
C THR A 5 21.16 25.84 -37.75
N GLY A 6 20.41 25.86 -38.84
CA GLY A 6 19.86 27.11 -39.42
C GLY A 6 18.89 27.82 -38.47
N PRO A 7 18.45 29.04 -38.79
CA PRO A 7 17.51 29.79 -37.99
C PRO A 7 16.22 28.99 -37.76
N LYS A 8 15.62 29.12 -36.56
CA LYS A 8 14.33 28.48 -36.25
C LYS A 8 13.29 28.91 -37.28
N GLN A 9 12.74 27.93 -38.00
CA GLN A 9 11.72 28.16 -39.00
C GLN A 9 10.34 28.14 -38.34
N LEU A 10 9.60 29.23 -38.39
CA LEU A 10 8.21 29.32 -38.01
C LEU A 10 7.36 28.80 -39.19
N LYS A 11 6.93 27.53 -39.08
CA LYS A 11 6.01 26.90 -40.03
C LYS A 11 4.72 26.56 -39.36
N TYR A 12 3.61 26.74 -40.03
CA TYR A 12 2.35 26.13 -39.66
C TYR A 12 2.40 24.64 -40.02
N GLU A 13 2.21 23.75 -39.03
CA GLU A 13 2.15 22.33 -39.25
C GLU A 13 0.79 21.82 -38.79
N PHE A 14 0.09 21.12 -39.68
CA PHE A 14 -1.13 20.40 -39.34
C PHE A 14 -0.74 19.05 -38.74
N VAL A 15 -0.92 18.91 -37.44
CA VAL A 15 -0.53 17.70 -36.73
C VAL A 15 -1.72 17.06 -36.03
N CYS A 16 -1.74 15.73 -36.02
CA CYS A 16 -2.65 14.96 -35.21
C CYS A 16 -1.87 14.41 -34.00
N ILE A 17 -2.30 14.76 -32.81
CA ILE A 17 -1.63 14.34 -31.56
C ILE A 17 -1.48 12.81 -31.48
N GLU A 18 -2.47 12.05 -31.99
CA GLU A 18 -2.44 10.61 -32.11
C GLU A 18 -1.24 10.07 -32.88
N ARG A 19 -0.82 10.79 -33.94
CA ARG A 19 0.33 10.43 -34.76
C ARG A 19 1.67 10.85 -34.20
N LEU A 20 1.68 11.85 -33.32
CA LEU A 20 2.90 12.35 -32.68
C LEU A 20 3.46 11.42 -31.64
N VAL A 21 2.60 10.63 -30.99
CA VAL A 21 3.02 9.67 -29.96
C VAL A 21 3.46 8.36 -30.63
N PRO A 22 4.69 7.88 -30.42
CA PRO A 22 5.19 6.63 -30.99
C PRO A 22 4.28 5.44 -30.66
N LYS A 23 4.13 4.50 -31.58
CA LYS A 23 3.24 3.32 -31.42
C LYS A 23 3.67 2.39 -30.28
N ASP A 24 4.94 2.33 -29.97
CA ASP A 24 5.56 1.52 -28.92
C ASP A 24 5.68 2.24 -27.58
N HIS A 25 5.20 3.50 -27.49
CA HIS A 25 5.28 4.31 -26.26
C HIS A 25 4.57 3.62 -25.08
N LEU A 26 5.18 3.68 -23.88
CA LEU A 26 4.68 3.04 -22.66
C LEU A 26 3.22 3.38 -22.36
N LEU A 27 2.82 4.66 -22.49
CA LEU A 27 1.45 5.09 -22.22
C LEU A 27 0.42 4.46 -23.18
N ARG A 28 0.79 4.11 -24.40
CA ARG A 28 -0.08 3.35 -25.31
C ARG A 28 -0.30 1.94 -24.81
N LYS A 29 0.76 1.28 -24.34
CA LYS A 29 0.67 -0.05 -23.73
C LYS A 29 -0.25 0.00 -22.51
N ILE A 30 -0.07 0.99 -21.63
CA ILE A 30 -0.91 1.17 -20.43
C ILE A 30 -2.37 1.36 -20.82
N THR A 31 -2.69 2.26 -21.77
CA THR A 31 -4.08 2.51 -22.23
C THR A 31 -4.71 1.26 -22.83
N LYS A 32 -3.92 0.38 -23.47
CA LYS A 32 -4.41 -0.88 -24.02
C LYS A 32 -4.76 -1.91 -22.93
N PHE A 33 -4.01 -1.91 -21.82
CA PHE A 33 -4.16 -2.94 -20.78
C PHE A 33 -4.97 -2.46 -19.57
N ILE A 34 -5.04 -1.18 -19.29
CA ILE A 34 -5.78 -0.63 -18.14
C ILE A 34 -6.95 0.21 -18.66
N ASP A 35 -8.16 -0.20 -18.30
CA ASP A 35 -9.37 0.58 -18.50
C ASP A 35 -9.59 1.49 -17.29
N PHE A 36 -9.50 2.79 -17.47
CA PHE A 36 -9.69 3.79 -16.42
C PHE A 36 -11.13 4.32 -16.30
N ARG A 37 -12.06 3.88 -17.17
CA ARG A 37 -13.44 4.42 -17.19
C ARG A 37 -14.20 4.16 -15.90
N PHE A 38 -13.91 3.07 -15.21
CA PHE A 38 -14.52 2.73 -13.93
C PHE A 38 -14.32 3.78 -12.83
N ILE A 39 -13.29 4.65 -12.96
CA ILE A 39 -13.00 5.70 -11.96
C ILE A 39 -14.19 6.63 -11.81
N HIS A 40 -14.84 7.00 -12.92
CA HIS A 40 -16.00 7.88 -12.88
C HIS A 40 -17.11 7.32 -11.96
N ASP A 41 -17.42 6.04 -12.09
CA ASP A 41 -18.47 5.40 -11.29
C ASP A 41 -18.10 5.29 -9.81
N LYS A 42 -16.81 5.11 -9.51
CA LYS A 42 -16.30 5.02 -8.14
C LYS A 42 -16.33 6.36 -7.37
N VAL A 43 -16.28 7.46 -8.08
CA VAL A 43 -16.17 8.79 -7.45
C VAL A 43 -17.39 9.68 -7.63
N LYS A 44 -18.37 9.30 -8.45
CA LYS A 44 -19.53 10.13 -8.77
C LYS A 44 -20.25 10.68 -7.54
N ASP A 45 -20.38 9.88 -6.49
CA ASP A 45 -21.08 10.23 -5.25
C ASP A 45 -20.29 11.26 -4.40
N LEU A 46 -19.01 11.46 -4.72
CA LEU A 46 -18.19 12.50 -4.09
C LEU A 46 -18.30 13.87 -4.79
N TYR A 47 -19.09 13.94 -5.87
CA TYR A 47 -19.31 15.17 -6.63
C TYR A 47 -20.75 15.63 -6.49
N CYS A 48 -20.95 16.97 -6.40
CA CYS A 48 -22.29 17.54 -6.41
C CYS A 48 -22.87 17.40 -7.82
N PRO A 49 -24.10 16.87 -7.99
CA PRO A 49 -24.66 16.59 -9.31
C PRO A 49 -25.09 17.86 -10.06
N ASP A 50 -25.51 18.91 -9.36
CA ASP A 50 -26.25 20.03 -9.94
C ASP A 50 -25.78 21.43 -9.51
N ASN A 51 -24.75 21.55 -8.69
CA ASN A 51 -24.28 22.81 -8.17
C ASN A 51 -22.77 23.03 -8.34
N GLY A 52 -22.40 24.24 -8.70
CA GLY A 52 -21.00 24.70 -8.77
C GLY A 52 -20.42 24.72 -10.18
N ARG A 53 -19.15 25.12 -10.28
CA ARG A 53 -18.40 25.10 -11.56
C ARG A 53 -18.18 23.66 -12.01
N PRO A 54 -18.31 23.36 -13.32
CA PRO A 54 -17.97 22.04 -13.85
C PRO A 54 -16.62 21.57 -13.35
N ALA A 55 -16.59 20.39 -12.76
CA ALA A 55 -15.36 19.81 -12.22
C ALA A 55 -14.50 19.25 -13.34
N LEU A 56 -13.18 19.16 -13.11
CA LEU A 56 -12.31 18.37 -13.96
C LEU A 56 -12.78 16.90 -13.93
N ASP A 57 -12.80 16.24 -15.09
CA ASP A 57 -13.10 14.81 -15.19
C ASP A 57 -12.23 14.03 -14.20
N PRO A 58 -12.85 13.26 -13.27
CA PRO A 58 -12.11 12.45 -12.30
C PRO A 58 -11.10 11.52 -12.94
N THR A 59 -11.45 10.91 -14.07
CA THR A 59 -10.54 10.02 -14.82
C THR A 59 -9.28 10.73 -15.23
N VAL A 60 -9.40 11.95 -15.72
CA VAL A 60 -8.24 12.81 -16.09
C VAL A 60 -7.42 13.13 -14.85
N LEU A 61 -8.06 13.50 -13.73
CA LEU A 61 -7.37 13.80 -12.49
C LEU A 61 -6.55 12.61 -11.98
N PHE A 62 -7.13 11.41 -11.95
CA PHE A 62 -6.41 10.21 -11.51
C PHE A 62 -5.32 9.80 -12.50
N LYS A 63 -5.53 9.96 -13.80
CA LYS A 63 -4.47 9.76 -14.81
C LYS A 63 -3.31 10.76 -14.63
N MET A 64 -3.58 12.02 -14.23
CA MET A 64 -2.52 13.00 -13.91
C MET A 64 -1.70 12.54 -12.70
N LEU A 65 -2.35 12.10 -11.62
CA LEU A 65 -1.67 11.53 -10.45
C LEU A 65 -0.83 10.31 -10.86
N PHE A 66 -1.40 9.42 -11.66
CA PHE A 66 -0.73 8.23 -12.18
C PHE A 66 0.55 8.59 -12.97
N LEU A 67 0.50 9.59 -13.84
CA LEU A 67 1.69 10.11 -14.54
C LEU A 67 2.77 10.58 -13.56
N GLY A 68 2.37 11.29 -12.51
CA GLY A 68 3.30 11.75 -11.48
C GLY A 68 4.05 10.61 -10.80
N TYR A 69 3.35 9.56 -10.41
CA TYR A 69 3.96 8.37 -9.81
C TYR A 69 4.77 7.56 -10.81
N LEU A 70 4.24 7.30 -11.99
CA LEU A 70 4.88 6.47 -13.02
C LEU A 70 6.23 7.05 -13.48
N PHE A 71 6.31 8.35 -13.62
CA PHE A 71 7.53 9.04 -14.09
C PHE A 71 8.35 9.70 -12.97
N GLY A 72 8.01 9.44 -11.72
CA GLY A 72 8.74 9.94 -10.56
C GLY A 72 8.69 11.45 -10.36
N ILE A 73 7.63 12.11 -10.84
CA ILE A 73 7.45 13.56 -10.73
C ILE A 73 6.77 13.88 -9.41
N ARG A 74 7.53 14.16 -8.38
CA ARG A 74 7.05 14.36 -7.01
C ARG A 74 6.28 15.66 -6.79
N SER A 75 6.53 16.69 -7.59
CA SER A 75 5.90 18.00 -7.46
C SER A 75 4.70 18.15 -8.40
N GLU A 76 3.52 18.42 -7.84
CA GLU A 76 2.31 18.68 -8.62
C GLU A 76 2.48 19.87 -9.58
N ARG A 77 3.22 20.92 -9.16
CA ARG A 77 3.54 22.05 -10.05
C ARG A 77 4.39 21.63 -11.23
N ARG A 78 5.45 20.85 -10.97
CA ARG A 78 6.30 20.33 -12.03
C ARG A 78 5.53 19.39 -12.95
N LEU A 79 4.66 18.55 -12.41
CA LEU A 79 3.80 17.68 -13.21
C LEU A 79 2.95 18.48 -14.19
N ILE A 80 2.35 19.58 -13.76
CA ILE A 80 1.58 20.46 -14.65
C ILE A 80 2.46 21.06 -15.75
N GLU A 81 3.66 21.54 -15.42
CA GLU A 81 4.59 22.08 -16.43
C GLU A 81 5.01 20.99 -17.44
N GLU A 82 5.29 19.79 -16.98
CA GLU A 82 5.59 18.65 -17.88
C GLU A 82 4.40 18.32 -18.78
N ILE A 83 3.17 18.28 -18.26
CA ILE A 83 1.97 18.01 -19.05
C ILE A 83 1.76 19.09 -20.12
N LYS A 84 2.07 20.35 -19.85
CA LYS A 84 1.92 21.45 -20.81
C LYS A 84 2.73 21.24 -22.08
N VAL A 85 3.92 20.65 -21.97
CA VAL A 85 4.88 20.53 -23.07
C VAL A 85 5.04 19.13 -23.64
N ASN A 86 4.64 18.10 -22.88
CA ASN A 86 4.79 16.71 -23.28
C ASN A 86 3.56 16.20 -24.06
N VAL A 87 3.74 15.95 -25.33
CA VAL A 87 2.69 15.49 -26.24
C VAL A 87 2.12 14.13 -25.82
N ALA A 88 2.95 13.21 -25.33
CA ALA A 88 2.49 11.88 -24.91
C ALA A 88 1.62 11.96 -23.64
N TYR A 89 1.93 12.89 -22.73
CA TYR A 89 1.10 13.11 -21.54
C TYR A 89 -0.25 13.73 -21.92
N ARG A 90 -0.25 14.75 -22.81
CA ARG A 90 -1.49 15.34 -23.33
C ARG A 90 -2.37 14.29 -24.00
N TRP A 91 -1.77 13.48 -24.87
CA TRP A 91 -2.47 12.37 -25.54
C TRP A 91 -3.10 11.40 -24.55
N PHE A 92 -2.35 10.96 -23.53
CA PHE A 92 -2.82 10.01 -22.53
C PHE A 92 -3.98 10.57 -21.69
N LEU A 93 -3.97 11.87 -21.43
CA LEU A 93 -5.01 12.58 -20.69
C LEU A 93 -6.21 12.98 -21.55
N GLY A 94 -6.10 12.88 -22.87
CA GLY A 94 -7.14 13.31 -23.80
C GLY A 94 -7.16 14.81 -24.09
N PHE A 95 -6.08 15.54 -23.80
CA PHE A 95 -5.95 16.96 -24.13
C PHE A 95 -5.41 17.17 -25.52
N SER A 96 -5.96 18.15 -26.24
CA SER A 96 -5.37 18.67 -27.48
C SER A 96 -4.13 19.54 -27.20
N LEU A 97 -3.42 19.98 -28.25
CA LEU A 97 -2.27 20.86 -28.09
C LEU A 97 -2.65 22.25 -27.56
N GLU A 98 -3.87 22.68 -27.79
CA GLU A 98 -4.40 24.01 -27.42
C GLU A 98 -5.14 23.99 -26.07
N ASP A 99 -5.53 22.83 -25.58
CA ASP A 99 -6.30 22.72 -24.33
C ASP A 99 -5.52 23.28 -23.14
N LYS A 100 -6.24 24.03 -22.32
CA LYS A 100 -5.71 24.55 -21.08
C LYS A 100 -5.53 23.44 -20.05
N ILE A 101 -4.32 23.26 -19.58
CA ILE A 101 -4.02 22.29 -18.53
C ILE A 101 -4.47 22.84 -17.16
N PRO A 102 -5.14 22.03 -16.32
CA PRO A 102 -5.55 22.44 -14.97
C PRO A 102 -4.39 22.88 -14.09
N ASP A 103 -4.66 23.74 -13.13
CA ASP A 103 -3.67 24.18 -12.15
C ASP A 103 -3.30 23.06 -11.15
N ALA A 104 -2.09 23.11 -10.61
CA ALA A 104 -1.63 22.19 -9.55
C ALA A 104 -2.52 22.27 -8.29
N SER A 105 -3.07 23.45 -7.99
CA SER A 105 -4.05 23.61 -6.89
C SER A 105 -5.29 22.75 -7.07
N THR A 106 -5.72 22.47 -8.30
CA THR A 106 -6.86 21.58 -8.57
C THR A 106 -6.58 20.16 -8.07
N ILE A 107 -5.39 19.62 -8.31
CA ILE A 107 -4.97 18.29 -7.82
C ILE A 107 -4.97 18.30 -6.30
N SER A 108 -4.24 19.23 -5.71
CA SER A 108 -4.07 19.34 -4.25
C SER A 108 -5.40 19.52 -3.50
N GLN A 109 -6.32 20.35 -4.01
CA GLN A 109 -7.63 20.55 -3.40
C GLN A 109 -8.52 19.32 -3.46
N ASN A 110 -8.55 18.61 -4.61
CA ASN A 110 -9.31 17.37 -4.73
C ASN A 110 -8.80 16.31 -3.76
N ARG A 111 -7.47 16.12 -3.67
CA ARG A 111 -6.87 15.18 -2.71
C ARG A 111 -7.27 15.48 -1.27
N ARG A 112 -7.19 16.74 -0.84
CA ARG A 112 -7.44 17.15 0.55
C ARG A 112 -8.90 17.21 0.93
N ARG A 113 -9.77 17.71 0.03
CA ARG A 113 -11.17 18.01 0.37
C ARG A 113 -12.14 16.93 -0.06
N ARG A 114 -11.86 16.23 -1.15
CA ARG A 114 -12.79 15.27 -1.73
C ARG A 114 -12.41 13.82 -1.44
N PHE A 115 -11.13 13.48 -1.56
CA PHE A 115 -10.69 12.09 -1.48
C PHE A 115 -10.04 11.70 -0.16
N ASN A 116 -9.71 12.66 0.73
CA ASN A 116 -8.93 12.41 1.95
C ASN A 116 -9.58 11.42 2.93
N GLN A 117 -10.90 11.43 3.02
CA GLN A 117 -11.66 10.56 3.94
C GLN A 117 -12.43 9.45 3.20
N SER A 118 -12.04 9.15 1.97
CA SER A 118 -12.70 8.15 1.14
C SER A 118 -11.81 6.93 0.93
N THR A 119 -12.45 5.80 0.62
CA THR A 119 -11.78 4.54 0.25
C THR A 119 -11.38 4.48 -1.23
N VAL A 120 -11.59 5.57 -1.98
CA VAL A 120 -11.49 5.60 -3.43
C VAL A 120 -10.13 5.12 -3.98
N TYR A 121 -9.02 5.44 -3.31
CA TYR A 121 -7.70 4.98 -3.75
C TYR A 121 -7.56 3.46 -3.64
N GLN A 122 -8.07 2.88 -2.55
CA GLN A 122 -8.10 1.44 -2.38
C GLN A 122 -9.02 0.77 -3.39
N GLU A 123 -10.19 1.36 -3.66
CA GLU A 123 -11.14 0.83 -4.64
C GLU A 123 -10.61 0.88 -6.07
N ILE A 124 -9.88 1.93 -6.43
CA ILE A 124 -9.19 2.01 -7.72
C ILE A 124 -8.09 0.96 -7.83
N PHE A 125 -7.31 0.78 -6.77
CA PHE A 125 -6.28 -0.26 -6.71
C PHE A 125 -6.91 -1.65 -6.89
N ASP A 126 -7.94 -1.96 -6.13
CA ASP A 126 -8.66 -3.23 -6.18
C ASP A 126 -9.20 -3.53 -7.59
N GLU A 127 -9.76 -2.53 -8.28
CA GLU A 127 -10.28 -2.73 -9.64
C GLU A 127 -9.14 -3.00 -10.64
N ILE A 128 -7.98 -2.39 -10.47
CA ILE A 128 -6.79 -2.69 -11.30
C ILE A 128 -6.33 -4.12 -11.08
N VAL A 129 -6.32 -4.59 -9.83
CA VAL A 129 -6.01 -6.00 -9.48
C VAL A 129 -7.03 -6.94 -10.15
N VAL A 130 -8.33 -6.62 -10.08
CA VAL A 130 -9.39 -7.40 -10.75
C VAL A 130 -9.17 -7.44 -12.27
N GLN A 131 -8.76 -6.34 -12.89
CA GLN A 131 -8.42 -6.34 -14.32
C GLN A 131 -7.23 -7.26 -14.64
N ALA A 132 -6.23 -7.32 -13.76
CA ALA A 132 -5.09 -8.22 -13.90
C ALA A 132 -5.50 -9.70 -13.73
N ILE A 133 -6.37 -10.00 -12.76
CA ILE A 133 -6.94 -11.35 -12.56
C ILE A 133 -7.71 -11.81 -13.80
N ARG A 134 -8.61 -10.97 -14.34
CA ARG A 134 -9.36 -11.27 -15.57
C ARG A 134 -8.47 -11.58 -16.77
N ARG A 135 -7.23 -11.06 -16.77
CA ARG A 135 -6.20 -11.34 -17.79
C ARG A 135 -5.28 -12.51 -17.44
N LYS A 136 -5.57 -13.23 -16.35
CA LYS A 136 -4.76 -14.36 -15.86
C LYS A 136 -3.30 -13.98 -15.56
N MET A 137 -3.09 -12.74 -15.11
CA MET A 137 -1.77 -12.25 -14.69
C MET A 137 -1.55 -12.44 -13.18
N ILE A 138 -2.59 -12.78 -12.43
CA ILE A 138 -2.62 -13.06 -10.99
C ILE A 138 -3.42 -14.34 -10.82
N ASP A 139 -2.91 -15.30 -10.04
CA ASP A 139 -3.64 -16.54 -9.71
C ASP A 139 -4.05 -16.63 -8.23
N GLY A 140 -3.42 -15.87 -7.36
CA GLY A 140 -3.76 -15.78 -5.95
C GLY A 140 -3.42 -17.03 -5.13
N ARG A 141 -2.64 -17.98 -5.65
CA ARG A 141 -2.29 -19.22 -4.95
C ARG A 141 -1.11 -19.06 -4.02
N THR A 142 -0.09 -18.32 -4.45
CA THR A 142 1.10 -18.08 -3.65
C THR A 142 1.31 -16.59 -3.48
N LEU A 143 1.30 -16.12 -2.23
CA LEU A 143 1.48 -14.71 -1.91
C LEU A 143 2.76 -14.49 -1.12
N TYR A 144 3.49 -13.44 -1.45
CA TYR A 144 4.65 -12.97 -0.69
C TYR A 144 4.30 -11.63 -0.04
N THR A 145 4.57 -11.49 1.25
CA THR A 145 4.29 -10.23 1.96
C THR A 145 5.54 -9.74 2.67
N ASP A 146 5.82 -8.47 2.49
CA ASP A 146 6.91 -7.76 3.17
C ASP A 146 6.49 -6.31 3.47
N SER A 147 7.20 -5.67 4.38
CA SER A 147 6.98 -4.27 4.74
C SER A 147 8.21 -3.41 4.50
N THR A 148 7.99 -2.20 4.02
CA THR A 148 9.04 -1.22 3.77
C THR A 148 8.83 0.04 4.61
N HIS A 149 9.89 0.52 5.26
CA HIS A 149 9.83 1.74 6.04
C HIS A 149 9.86 2.97 5.13
N LEU A 150 8.81 3.78 5.20
CA LEU A 150 8.71 5.07 4.55
C LEU A 150 8.94 6.18 5.57
N LYS A 151 9.95 7.03 5.32
CA LYS A 151 10.24 8.16 6.20
C LYS A 151 9.11 9.20 6.11
N ALA A 152 8.51 9.53 7.27
CA ALA A 152 7.51 10.57 7.36
C ALA A 152 8.14 11.97 7.15
N ASN A 153 7.36 12.89 6.60
CA ASN A 153 7.77 14.30 6.48
C ASN A 153 7.58 15.03 7.82
N ALA A 154 8.22 14.51 8.86
CA ALA A 154 8.14 14.97 10.23
C ALA A 154 9.52 15.24 10.83
N ASN A 155 9.61 16.28 11.62
CA ASN A 155 10.85 16.60 12.37
C ASN A 155 10.94 15.68 13.58
N LYS A 156 12.00 14.86 13.64
CA LYS A 156 12.23 13.90 14.73
C LYS A 156 12.33 14.52 16.15
N ASN A 157 12.62 15.82 16.23
CA ASN A 157 12.77 16.54 17.49
C ASN A 157 11.50 17.33 17.91
N LYS A 158 10.45 17.34 17.04
CA LYS A 158 9.17 17.99 17.33
C LYS A 158 8.11 16.92 17.60
N PHE A 159 7.94 16.57 18.87
CA PHE A 159 6.98 15.56 19.30
C PHE A 159 6.39 15.94 20.67
N VAL A 160 5.26 15.34 20.97
CA VAL A 160 4.66 15.28 22.29
C VAL A 160 4.67 13.83 22.76
N GLU A 161 4.73 13.63 24.08
CA GLU A 161 4.56 12.30 24.66
C GLU A 161 3.07 12.04 24.83
N ALA A 162 2.57 10.95 24.24
CA ALA A 162 1.20 10.53 24.34
C ALA A 162 1.13 9.14 24.96
N GLU A 163 0.16 8.93 25.84
CA GLU A 163 -0.12 7.60 26.39
C GLU A 163 -1.05 6.86 25.44
N VAL A 164 -0.63 5.69 24.99
CA VAL A 164 -1.41 4.82 24.11
C VAL A 164 -1.56 3.47 24.77
N ALA A 165 -2.77 2.90 24.73
CA ALA A 165 -3.01 1.55 25.23
C ALA A 165 -2.15 0.54 24.45
N LYS A 166 -1.53 -0.42 25.13
CA LYS A 166 -0.81 -1.52 24.48
C LYS A 166 -1.83 -2.43 23.76
N SER A 167 -1.75 -2.51 22.44
CA SER A 167 -2.65 -3.31 21.60
C SER A 167 -2.28 -4.79 21.53
N THR A 168 -1.53 -5.32 22.50
CA THR A 168 -1.16 -6.75 22.55
C THR A 168 -2.29 -7.64 23.06
N ARG A 169 -3.48 -7.09 23.30
CA ARG A 169 -4.53 -7.76 24.07
C ARG A 169 -5.38 -8.75 23.28
N ASP A 170 -5.73 -8.45 22.06
CA ASP A 170 -6.72 -9.25 21.32
C ASP A 170 -6.27 -10.71 21.16
N TYR A 171 -5.00 -10.94 20.84
CA TYR A 171 -4.43 -12.28 20.76
C TYR A 171 -4.25 -12.97 22.13
N ILE A 172 -3.86 -12.20 23.16
CA ILE A 172 -3.72 -12.75 24.52
C ILE A 172 -5.09 -13.13 25.09
N ASP A 173 -6.11 -12.30 24.84
CA ASP A 173 -7.49 -12.55 25.27
C ASP A 173 -8.10 -13.76 24.52
N GLU A 174 -7.72 -14.01 23.27
CA GLU A 174 -8.10 -15.20 22.52
C GLU A 174 -7.39 -16.45 23.07
N LEU A 175 -6.09 -16.36 23.28
CA LEU A 175 -5.30 -17.44 23.87
C LEU A 175 -5.77 -17.79 25.31
N GLU A 176 -6.09 -16.79 26.12
CA GLU A 176 -6.62 -17.01 27.47
C GLU A 176 -8.00 -17.67 27.43
N ARG A 177 -8.85 -17.35 26.45
CA ARG A 177 -10.13 -18.04 26.23
C ARG A 177 -9.93 -19.49 25.81
N ASP A 178 -9.04 -19.76 24.88
CA ASP A 178 -8.72 -21.12 24.40
C ASP A 178 -8.13 -21.96 25.54
N VAL A 179 -7.22 -21.42 26.35
CA VAL A 179 -6.65 -22.07 27.52
C VAL A 179 -7.71 -22.32 28.59
N ALA A 180 -8.65 -21.38 28.81
CA ALA A 180 -9.75 -21.55 29.76
C ALA A 180 -10.71 -22.66 29.30
N GLN A 181 -11.00 -22.75 28.01
CA GLN A 181 -11.83 -23.82 27.43
C GLN A 181 -11.14 -25.17 27.57
N ASP A 182 -9.87 -25.30 27.16
CA ASP A 182 -9.10 -26.55 27.31
C ASP A 182 -9.02 -27.04 28.76
N ARG A 183 -8.85 -26.12 29.70
CA ARG A 183 -8.85 -26.45 31.12
C ARG A 183 -10.21 -26.97 31.63
N THR A 184 -11.30 -26.40 31.13
CA THR A 184 -12.66 -26.81 31.43
C THR A 184 -12.92 -28.20 30.88
N ASP A 185 -12.52 -28.48 29.66
CA ASP A 185 -12.68 -29.76 28.97
C ASP A 185 -11.88 -30.89 29.67
N HIS A 186 -10.77 -30.52 30.32
CA HIS A 186 -9.93 -31.44 31.10
C HIS A 186 -10.22 -31.42 32.63
N GLY A 187 -11.33 -30.82 33.09
CA GLY A 187 -11.76 -30.80 34.47
C GLY A 187 -10.80 -30.06 35.43
N LYS A 188 -9.95 -29.17 34.89
CA LYS A 188 -9.01 -28.37 35.69
C LYS A 188 -9.67 -27.08 36.18
N LYS A 189 -9.27 -26.61 37.37
CA LYS A 189 -9.76 -25.34 37.91
C LYS A 189 -9.43 -24.18 36.97
N ALA A 190 -10.39 -23.25 36.80
CA ALA A 190 -10.19 -22.01 36.05
C ALA A 190 -8.96 -21.24 36.56
N LEU A 191 -8.25 -20.59 35.63
CA LEU A 191 -7.18 -19.67 36.00
C LEU A 191 -7.80 -18.48 36.74
N LYS A 192 -7.09 -17.98 37.76
CA LYS A 192 -7.50 -16.70 38.39
C LYS A 192 -7.51 -15.62 37.34
N GLU A 193 -8.65 -14.98 37.15
CA GLU A 193 -8.73 -13.77 36.35
C GLU A 193 -7.68 -12.75 36.83
N LYS A 194 -6.68 -12.52 36.06
CA LYS A 194 -5.87 -11.33 36.20
C LYS A 194 -6.70 -10.20 35.60
N ASN A 195 -7.19 -9.31 36.45
CA ASN A 195 -7.72 -8.01 35.99
C ASN A 195 -6.51 -7.10 35.74
N PRO A 196 -5.90 -7.08 34.56
CA PRO A 196 -4.81 -6.19 34.26
C PRO A 196 -5.42 -4.83 33.96
N GLU A 197 -5.09 -3.82 34.75
CA GLU A 197 -5.25 -2.43 34.30
C GLU A 197 -4.66 -2.31 32.89
N PRO A 198 -5.31 -1.56 31.98
CA PRO A 198 -4.79 -1.40 30.63
C PRO A 198 -3.36 -0.83 30.74
N GLU A 199 -2.38 -1.65 30.41
CA GLU A 199 -1.00 -1.17 30.37
C GLU A 199 -0.90 -0.09 29.31
N THR A 200 -0.67 1.15 29.76
CA THR A 200 -0.38 2.26 28.86
C THR A 200 1.10 2.30 28.53
N LYS A 201 1.41 2.67 27.31
CA LYS A 201 2.78 2.90 26.84
C LYS A 201 2.89 4.33 26.40
N THR A 202 3.88 5.05 26.94
CA THR A 202 4.22 6.39 26.46
C THR A 202 4.90 6.28 25.10
N VAL A 203 4.34 6.90 24.08
CA VAL A 203 4.89 6.96 22.73
C VAL A 203 5.13 8.38 22.31
N LYS A 204 6.16 8.60 21.46
CA LYS A 204 6.42 9.91 20.85
C LYS A 204 5.48 10.09 19.67
N GLN A 205 4.64 11.11 19.71
CA GLN A 205 3.75 11.49 18.62
C GLN A 205 4.26 12.77 17.95
N SER A 206 4.40 12.75 16.63
CA SER A 206 4.83 13.93 15.88
C SER A 206 3.79 15.03 15.92
N THR A 207 4.22 16.28 16.14
CA THR A 207 3.32 17.44 16.06
C THR A 207 3.03 17.88 14.62
N THR A 208 3.86 17.44 13.66
CA THR A 208 3.72 17.78 12.23
C THR A 208 2.91 16.73 11.48
N ASP A 209 3.09 15.45 11.83
CA ASP A 209 2.46 14.30 11.21
C ASP A 209 2.06 13.29 12.30
N PRO A 210 0.91 13.50 12.98
CA PRO A 210 0.49 12.70 14.13
C PRO A 210 0.22 11.24 13.83
N GLU A 211 -0.05 10.89 12.56
CA GLU A 211 -0.32 9.53 12.10
C GLU A 211 0.95 8.71 11.95
N SER A 212 2.11 9.35 11.92
CA SER A 212 3.40 8.67 11.81
C SER A 212 3.86 8.06 13.14
N GLY A 213 4.51 6.89 13.08
CA GLY A 213 5.05 6.21 14.26
C GLY A 213 6.54 6.48 14.47
N TYR A 214 6.95 6.71 15.73
CA TYR A 214 8.36 6.89 16.07
C TYR A 214 9.05 5.53 16.12
N MET A 215 10.04 5.34 15.26
CA MET A 215 10.84 4.13 15.19
C MET A 215 12.23 4.35 15.78
N HIS A 216 12.65 3.40 16.61
CA HIS A 216 13.99 3.30 17.14
C HIS A 216 14.44 1.84 17.06
N ARG A 217 15.29 1.51 16.10
CA ARG A 217 15.93 0.19 15.95
C ARG A 217 17.43 0.35 15.86
N ASP A 218 18.19 -0.55 16.47
CA ASP A 218 19.65 -0.51 16.40
C ASP A 218 20.13 -0.66 14.94
N GLY A 219 21.09 0.18 14.55
CA GLY A 219 21.62 0.20 13.20
C GLY A 219 20.73 0.84 12.12
N LYS A 220 19.53 1.34 12.47
CA LYS A 220 18.64 2.04 11.54
C LYS A 220 18.40 3.50 11.95
N PRO A 221 18.03 4.39 10.99
CA PRO A 221 17.73 5.79 11.30
C PRO A 221 16.58 5.90 12.31
N LYS A 222 16.78 6.76 13.33
CA LYS A 222 15.74 7.10 14.32
C LYS A 222 14.87 8.23 13.80
N GLY A 223 13.55 8.14 13.98
CA GLY A 223 12.61 9.18 13.59
C GLY A 223 11.20 8.68 13.38
N PHE A 224 10.41 9.48 12.69
CA PHE A 224 9.03 9.16 12.36
C PHE A 224 8.95 8.48 11.00
N PHE A 225 8.24 7.35 10.95
CA PHE A 225 8.09 6.50 9.78
C PHE A 225 6.67 5.98 9.67
N PHE A 226 6.35 5.54 8.48
CA PHE A 226 5.25 4.63 8.17
C PHE A 226 5.81 3.28 7.74
N LEU A 227 5.03 2.22 7.87
CA LEU A 227 5.27 0.92 7.26
C LEU A 227 4.31 0.75 6.09
N ASP A 228 4.85 0.49 4.92
CA ASP A 228 4.13 0.15 3.70
C ASP A 228 4.20 -1.37 3.53
N HIS A 229 3.11 -2.05 3.90
CA HIS A 229 2.95 -3.50 3.77
C HIS A 229 2.44 -3.81 2.36
N ARG A 230 3.12 -4.71 1.67
CA ARG A 230 2.74 -5.13 0.32
C ARG A 230 2.66 -6.63 0.22
N SER A 231 1.56 -7.12 -0.37
CA SER A 231 1.46 -8.50 -0.82
C SER A 231 1.63 -8.57 -2.32
N VAL A 232 2.36 -9.56 -2.77
CA VAL A 232 2.73 -9.78 -4.18
C VAL A 232 2.34 -11.19 -4.57
N ASP A 233 1.66 -11.34 -5.69
CA ASP A 233 1.33 -12.62 -6.29
C ASP A 233 2.57 -13.29 -6.90
N GLY A 234 2.71 -14.60 -6.70
CA GLY A 234 3.88 -15.37 -7.11
C GLY A 234 3.99 -15.59 -8.62
N LEU A 235 2.90 -15.53 -9.38
CA LEU A 235 2.88 -15.87 -10.79
C LEU A 235 3.70 -14.90 -11.65
N HIS A 236 3.47 -13.59 -11.48
CA HIS A 236 4.16 -12.55 -12.24
C HIS A 236 4.70 -11.40 -11.39
N GLY A 237 4.70 -11.53 -10.07
CA GLY A 237 5.20 -10.51 -9.17
C GLY A 237 4.36 -9.24 -9.12
N LEU A 238 3.05 -9.34 -9.36
CA LEU A 238 2.13 -8.22 -9.29
C LEU A 238 1.68 -7.97 -7.85
N ILE A 239 1.62 -6.69 -7.45
CA ILE A 239 1.15 -6.30 -6.13
C ILE A 239 -0.36 -6.49 -6.07
N THR A 240 -0.83 -7.30 -5.11
CA THR A 240 -2.24 -7.61 -4.89
C THR A 240 -2.84 -6.88 -3.71
N ASP A 241 -2.00 -6.44 -2.78
CA ASP A 241 -2.43 -5.63 -1.65
C ASP A 241 -1.38 -4.59 -1.24
N THR A 242 -1.83 -3.46 -0.75
CA THR A 242 -1.01 -2.42 -0.14
C THR A 242 -1.75 -1.84 1.05
N TYR A 243 -1.04 -1.70 2.17
CA TYR A 243 -1.58 -1.16 3.41
C TYR A 243 -0.51 -0.41 4.17
N VAL A 244 -0.88 0.71 4.78
CA VAL A 244 0.08 1.58 5.48
C VAL A 244 -0.28 1.66 6.95
N THR A 245 0.70 1.42 7.82
CA THR A 245 0.57 1.59 9.27
C THR A 245 1.59 2.58 9.80
N PRO A 246 1.39 3.15 11.01
CA PRO A 246 2.46 3.87 11.70
C PRO A 246 3.71 3.00 11.88
N GLY A 247 4.90 3.59 11.76
CA GLY A 247 6.18 2.86 11.77
C GLY A 247 6.54 2.13 13.08
N ASN A 248 5.77 2.32 14.14
CA ASN A 248 5.88 1.63 15.42
C ASN A 248 4.92 0.43 15.58
N VAL A 249 4.09 0.16 14.58
CA VAL A 249 3.26 -1.05 14.51
C VAL A 249 4.10 -2.23 14.03
N HIS A 250 3.93 -3.40 14.63
CA HIS A 250 4.68 -4.58 14.22
C HIS A 250 4.09 -5.17 12.92
N ASP A 251 4.95 -5.68 12.04
CA ASP A 251 4.58 -6.16 10.70
C ASP A 251 3.51 -7.26 10.71
N SER A 252 3.54 -8.11 11.75
CA SER A 252 2.60 -9.22 11.90
C SER A 252 1.17 -8.79 12.26
N ILE A 253 0.98 -7.60 12.85
CA ILE A 253 -0.34 -7.18 13.37
C ILE A 253 -1.40 -7.11 12.26
N PRO A 254 -1.20 -6.38 11.15
CA PRO A 254 -2.24 -6.27 10.11
C PRO A 254 -2.28 -7.47 9.16
N TYR A 255 -1.37 -8.43 9.27
CA TYR A 255 -1.13 -9.39 8.20
C TYR A 255 -2.32 -10.32 7.91
N LEU A 256 -2.86 -10.99 8.94
CA LEU A 256 -3.96 -11.97 8.75
C LEU A 256 -5.23 -11.30 8.22
N ASP A 257 -5.59 -10.14 8.75
CA ASP A 257 -6.75 -9.37 8.28
C ASP A 257 -6.57 -8.95 6.81
N ARG A 258 -5.34 -8.57 6.42
CA ARG A 258 -5.04 -8.21 5.04
C ARG A 258 -5.03 -9.41 4.10
N LEU A 259 -4.62 -10.57 4.58
CA LEU A 259 -4.71 -11.84 3.85
C LEU A 259 -6.17 -12.24 3.62
N ASP A 260 -6.99 -12.21 4.66
CA ASP A 260 -8.41 -12.54 4.57
C ASP A 260 -9.15 -11.57 3.65
N ARG A 261 -8.85 -10.26 3.73
CA ARG A 261 -9.40 -9.28 2.80
C ARG A 261 -9.13 -9.61 1.34
N GLN A 262 -7.91 -10.07 1.01
CA GLN A 262 -7.58 -10.46 -0.36
C GLN A 262 -8.35 -11.70 -0.80
N ARG A 263 -8.48 -12.70 0.08
CA ARG A 263 -9.27 -13.90 -0.18
C ARG A 263 -10.73 -13.58 -0.43
N GLU A 264 -11.34 -12.75 0.42
CA GLU A 264 -12.74 -12.34 0.27
C GLU A 264 -12.95 -11.43 -0.94
N ARG A 265 -12.08 -10.44 -1.13
CA ARG A 265 -12.24 -9.41 -2.16
C ARG A 265 -12.01 -9.92 -3.57
N PHE A 266 -11.05 -10.82 -3.76
CA PHE A 266 -10.61 -11.30 -5.05
C PHE A 266 -10.97 -12.77 -5.32
N GLY A 267 -11.46 -13.49 -4.31
CA GLY A 267 -11.73 -14.91 -4.40
C GLY A 267 -10.47 -15.76 -4.49
N PHE A 268 -9.38 -15.34 -3.84
CA PHE A 268 -8.13 -16.08 -3.87
C PHE A 268 -8.22 -17.37 -3.07
N GLU A 269 -7.81 -18.47 -3.70
CA GLU A 269 -7.58 -19.76 -3.05
C GLU A 269 -6.10 -19.86 -2.70
N VAL A 270 -5.71 -19.20 -1.60
CA VAL A 270 -4.32 -19.11 -1.18
C VAL A 270 -3.86 -20.45 -0.62
N GLU A 271 -2.91 -21.09 -1.28
CA GLU A 271 -2.31 -22.37 -0.90
C GLU A 271 -1.04 -22.16 -0.05
N SER A 272 -0.27 -21.12 -0.36
CA SER A 272 0.99 -20.87 0.33
C SER A 272 1.31 -19.38 0.45
N VAL A 273 2.09 -19.05 1.49
CA VAL A 273 2.60 -17.69 1.71
C VAL A 273 4.09 -17.70 2.03
N GLY A 274 4.80 -16.68 1.54
CA GLY A 274 6.21 -16.44 1.88
C GLY A 274 6.34 -15.15 2.69
N LEU A 275 6.93 -15.24 3.88
CA LEU A 275 7.05 -14.16 4.85
C LEU A 275 8.47 -14.04 5.37
N ASP A 276 8.90 -12.84 5.74
CA ASP A 276 10.18 -12.64 6.39
C ASP A 276 10.16 -13.05 7.89
N ALA A 277 11.32 -12.99 8.54
CA ALA A 277 11.47 -13.36 9.95
C ALA A 277 10.68 -12.46 10.92
N GLY A 278 10.27 -11.26 10.49
CA GLY A 278 9.43 -10.35 11.28
C GLY A 278 8.04 -10.88 11.51
N TYR A 279 7.56 -11.77 10.65
CA TYR A 279 6.25 -12.42 10.76
C TYR A 279 6.27 -13.74 11.56
N ALA A 280 7.44 -14.21 12.03
CA ALA A 280 7.58 -15.46 12.79
C ALA A 280 7.00 -15.33 14.21
N THR A 281 5.71 -15.21 14.32
CA THR A 281 4.97 -15.17 15.60
C THR A 281 4.03 -16.37 15.70
N THR A 282 3.74 -16.79 16.93
CA THR A 282 2.80 -17.91 17.18
C THR A 282 1.43 -17.61 16.58
N GLY A 283 0.94 -16.35 16.68
CA GLY A 283 -0.35 -15.95 16.11
C GLY A 283 -0.40 -16.08 14.59
N ILE A 284 0.68 -15.72 13.88
CA ILE A 284 0.74 -15.91 12.43
C ILE A 284 0.79 -17.39 12.06
N CYS A 285 1.60 -18.19 12.74
CA CYS A 285 1.69 -19.63 12.44
C CYS A 285 0.35 -20.33 12.68
N LYS A 286 -0.30 -20.07 13.84
CA LYS A 286 -1.63 -20.62 14.12
C LYS A 286 -2.67 -20.10 13.13
N GLY A 287 -2.68 -18.81 12.86
CA GLY A 287 -3.64 -18.22 11.93
C GLY A 287 -3.52 -18.73 10.49
N LEU A 288 -2.32 -19.14 10.04
CA LEU A 288 -2.12 -19.80 8.76
C LEU A 288 -2.59 -21.27 8.79
N GLU A 289 -2.32 -21.98 9.89
CA GLU A 289 -2.78 -23.36 10.10
C GLU A 289 -4.32 -23.42 10.12
N ASP A 290 -4.97 -22.53 10.86
CA ASP A 290 -6.45 -22.45 10.93
C ASP A 290 -7.10 -22.17 9.55
N ARG A 291 -6.34 -21.59 8.60
CA ARG A 291 -6.77 -21.32 7.24
C ARG A 291 -6.33 -22.38 6.23
N GLU A 292 -5.64 -23.43 6.69
CA GLU A 292 -5.05 -24.49 5.86
C GLU A 292 -4.06 -23.94 4.80
N ILE A 293 -3.31 -22.87 5.17
CA ILE A 293 -2.33 -22.22 4.29
C ILE A 293 -0.91 -22.62 4.70
N PHE A 294 -0.14 -23.11 3.74
CA PHE A 294 1.27 -23.45 3.96
C PHE A 294 2.13 -22.19 4.11
N GLY A 295 2.70 -21.96 5.29
CA GLY A 295 3.52 -20.79 5.60
C GLY A 295 5.03 -21.07 5.50
N VAL A 296 5.72 -20.40 4.57
CA VAL A 296 7.18 -20.34 4.55
C VAL A 296 7.61 -19.05 5.23
N VAL A 297 8.04 -19.15 6.49
CA VAL A 297 8.40 -17.98 7.30
C VAL A 297 9.91 -17.96 7.56
N GLY A 298 10.53 -16.81 7.35
CA GLY A 298 11.95 -16.63 7.60
C GLY A 298 12.32 -16.91 9.06
N TYR A 299 13.47 -17.52 9.28
CA TYR A 299 13.93 -17.89 10.61
C TYR A 299 14.63 -16.71 11.32
N SER A 300 14.16 -16.35 12.52
CA SER A 300 14.83 -15.42 13.41
C SER A 300 16.01 -16.10 14.13
N ARG A 301 17.23 -15.60 13.94
CA ARG A 301 18.38 -16.07 14.74
C ARG A 301 18.29 -15.52 16.16
N PHE A 302 17.89 -16.34 17.11
CA PHE A 302 17.94 -15.98 18.54
C PHE A 302 19.41 -15.88 18.98
N GLY A 303 19.84 -14.65 19.33
CA GLY A 303 21.26 -14.33 19.57
C GLY A 303 21.83 -14.83 20.92
N LYS A 304 21.02 -15.29 21.88
CA LYS A 304 21.50 -15.74 23.20
C LYS A 304 21.05 -17.17 23.49
N ASN A 305 21.93 -17.90 24.17
CA ASN A 305 21.68 -19.26 24.62
C ASN A 305 20.68 -19.23 25.79
N THR A 306 19.41 -19.45 25.51
CA THR A 306 18.33 -19.40 26.51
C THR A 306 18.05 -20.77 27.14
N GLY A 307 18.87 -21.80 26.88
CA GLY A 307 18.62 -23.18 27.31
C GLY A 307 17.53 -23.90 26.51
N GLN A 308 16.93 -23.23 25.54
CA GLN A 308 15.91 -23.81 24.65
C GLN A 308 16.55 -24.55 23.48
N PHE A 309 15.85 -25.55 22.95
CA PHE A 309 16.26 -26.27 21.75
C PHE A 309 16.37 -25.32 20.55
N ARG A 310 17.41 -25.53 19.76
CA ARG A 310 17.67 -24.79 18.50
C ARG A 310 17.51 -25.72 17.32
N ARG A 311 17.34 -25.16 16.11
CA ARG A 311 17.24 -25.92 14.85
C ARG A 311 18.34 -26.98 14.73
N LYS A 312 19.56 -26.70 15.16
CA LYS A 312 20.69 -27.64 15.14
C LYS A 312 20.56 -28.80 16.12
N ASP A 313 19.63 -28.72 17.10
CA ASP A 313 19.40 -29.72 18.12
C ASP A 313 18.31 -30.72 17.69
N PHE A 314 17.71 -30.53 16.51
CA PHE A 314 16.74 -31.42 15.89
C PHE A 314 17.39 -32.08 14.67
N PHE A 315 17.28 -33.38 14.59
CA PHE A 315 17.62 -34.17 13.44
C PHE A 315 16.33 -34.66 12.80
N TYR A 316 16.23 -34.53 11.47
CA TYR A 316 15.14 -35.12 10.73
C TYR A 316 15.49 -36.57 10.49
N ASP A 317 14.59 -37.47 10.87
CA ASP A 317 14.73 -38.92 10.61
C ASP A 317 13.74 -39.24 9.49
N ASP A 318 14.25 -39.72 8.35
CA ASP A 318 13.48 -40.01 7.12
C ASP A 318 12.59 -41.25 7.26
#